data_f84a55dc6c45cf63e6ac64467c47504b
#
_entry.id   f84a55dc6c45cf63e6ac64467c47504b
#
_cell.length_a   1.000
_cell.length_b   1.000
_cell.length_c   1.000
_cell.angle_alpha   90.00
_cell.angle_beta   90.00
_cell.angle_gamma   90.00
#
_symmetry.space_group_name_H-M   'P 1'
#
loop_
_entity.id
_entity.type
_entity.pdbx_description
1 polymer ?
#
loop_
_entity_poly.entity_id
_entity_poly.type
_entity_poly.pdbx_seq_one_letter_code
_entity_poly.pdbx_strand_id
1 'polypeptide(L)'
;ALEMGYRMSGDMMARVHKYAVGFDTYSWLIDVATGVAHSEKNLPVSQTKLPNRCGCSYILWSEDGGVISKVEGLEALDQLHNVHINVDGRLLPGMTVKKHQYLLVITFDTEDFSSMCETITYINQNVKIFTENGENIVIYYDNYDELIKIDNDARS
;
A
#
# COMPACT_ATOMS: atom_id res chain seq x y z
N ALA A 1 15.75 20.58 -7.15
CA ALA A 1 14.36 21.03 -7.06
C ALA A 1 13.47 19.79 -6.99
N LEU A 2 12.61 19.70 -5.99
CA LEU A 2 11.58 18.69 -5.96
C LEU A 2 10.51 19.03 -6.99
N GLU A 3 10.10 18.05 -7.79
CA GLU A 3 8.99 18.21 -8.73
C GLU A 3 7.69 18.46 -7.94
N MET A 4 7.04 19.59 -8.18
CA MET A 4 5.70 19.86 -7.64
C MET A 4 4.67 19.41 -8.66
N GLY A 5 4.11 18.23 -8.45
CA GLY A 5 3.01 17.73 -9.26
C GLY A 5 1.67 18.28 -8.78
N TYR A 6 0.85 18.77 -9.71
CA TYR A 6 -0.53 19.20 -9.43
C TYR A 6 -1.54 18.05 -9.46
N ARG A 7 -1.07 16.82 -9.37
CA ARG A 7 -1.92 15.63 -9.35
C ARG A 7 -1.60 14.77 -8.13
N MET A 8 -2.57 13.98 -7.72
CA MET A 8 -2.34 12.99 -6.69
C MET A 8 -1.37 11.92 -7.17
N SER A 9 -0.56 11.45 -6.26
CA SER A 9 0.30 10.28 -6.45
C SER A 9 -0.54 9.06 -6.85
N GLY A 10 -0.06 8.30 -7.82
CA GLY A 10 -0.74 7.10 -8.34
C GLY A 10 -0.53 5.84 -7.49
N ASP A 11 0.18 5.95 -6.37
CA ASP A 11 0.60 4.85 -5.49
C ASP A 11 -0.35 4.58 -4.32
N MET A 12 -1.59 5.05 -4.40
CA MET A 12 -2.63 4.91 -3.39
C MET A 12 -2.33 5.60 -2.04
N MET A 13 -1.34 6.49 -1.98
CA MET A 13 -0.97 7.22 -0.76
C MET A 13 -2.14 8.00 -0.14
N ALA A 14 -3.13 8.42 -0.91
CA ALA A 14 -4.33 9.05 -0.39
C ALA A 14 -5.13 8.14 0.55
N ARG A 15 -5.17 6.82 0.30
CA ARG A 15 -5.78 5.84 1.21
C ARG A 15 -4.96 5.67 2.47
N VAL A 16 -3.63 5.58 2.29
CA VAL A 16 -2.70 5.52 3.43
C VAL A 16 -2.88 6.73 4.34
N HIS A 17 -2.98 7.94 3.79
CA HIS A 17 -3.27 9.15 4.54
C HIS A 17 -4.61 9.07 5.28
N LYS A 18 -5.66 8.56 4.62
CA LYS A 18 -6.96 8.40 5.25
C LYS A 18 -6.91 7.49 6.48
N TYR A 19 -6.18 6.39 6.40
CA TYR A 19 -6.04 5.45 7.51
C TYR A 19 -5.11 5.98 8.61
N ALA A 20 -3.95 6.51 8.23
CA ALA A 20 -2.95 6.94 9.21
C ALA A 20 -3.33 8.22 9.95
N VAL A 21 -3.94 9.19 9.25
CA VAL A 21 -4.22 10.53 9.82
C VAL A 21 -5.70 10.94 9.78
N GLY A 22 -6.57 10.07 9.27
CA GLY A 22 -8.03 10.34 9.21
C GLY A 22 -8.45 11.37 8.15
N PHE A 23 -7.54 11.76 7.23
CA PHE A 23 -7.82 12.77 6.23
C PHE A 23 -8.10 12.18 4.86
N ASP A 24 -9.34 12.35 4.36
CA ASP A 24 -9.75 11.91 3.03
C ASP A 24 -9.38 12.93 1.96
N THR A 25 -8.17 12.78 1.40
CA THR A 25 -7.63 13.66 0.38
C THR A 25 -8.50 13.69 -0.89
N TYR A 26 -9.11 12.56 -1.28
CA TYR A 26 -9.96 12.51 -2.48
C TYR A 26 -11.23 13.33 -2.31
N SER A 27 -11.96 13.12 -1.22
CA SER A 27 -13.16 13.90 -0.90
C SER A 27 -12.83 15.38 -0.84
N TRP A 28 -11.73 15.74 -0.19
CA TRP A 28 -11.29 17.13 -0.09
C TRP A 28 -11.01 17.77 -1.45
N LEU A 29 -10.31 17.07 -2.36
CA LEU A 29 -10.02 17.57 -3.70
C LEU A 29 -11.29 17.72 -4.55
N ILE A 30 -12.24 16.79 -4.43
CA ILE A 30 -13.55 16.90 -5.11
C ILE A 30 -14.29 18.13 -4.63
N ASP A 31 -14.35 18.35 -3.33
CA ASP A 31 -15.01 19.50 -2.72
C ASP A 31 -14.38 20.81 -3.21
N VAL A 32 -13.05 20.92 -3.20
CA VAL A 32 -12.32 22.07 -3.74
C VAL A 32 -12.66 22.30 -5.23
N ALA A 33 -12.66 21.24 -6.04
CA ALA A 33 -12.95 21.31 -7.47
C ALA A 33 -14.40 21.71 -7.76
N THR A 34 -15.33 21.38 -6.87
CA THR A 34 -16.77 21.72 -6.99
C THR A 34 -17.13 23.04 -6.30
N GLY A 35 -16.15 23.75 -5.73
CA GLY A 35 -16.37 25.05 -5.08
C GLY A 35 -16.99 24.94 -3.68
N VAL A 36 -16.95 23.77 -3.05
CA VAL A 36 -17.36 23.62 -1.66
C VAL A 36 -16.36 24.34 -0.76
N ALA A 37 -16.85 25.29 0.05
CA ALA A 37 -15.98 26.03 0.96
C ALA A 37 -15.50 25.14 2.12
N HIS A 38 -14.20 25.03 2.26
CA HIS A 38 -13.57 24.40 3.40
C HIS A 38 -13.15 25.45 4.42
N SER A 39 -13.45 25.20 5.70
CA SER A 39 -12.86 25.97 6.78
C SER A 39 -11.44 25.46 7.05
N GLU A 40 -10.54 26.35 7.46
CA GLU A 40 -9.17 25.97 7.87
C GLU A 40 -9.16 24.90 8.98
N LYS A 41 -10.25 24.80 9.75
CA LYS A 41 -10.43 23.78 10.79
C LYS A 41 -10.56 22.36 10.26
N ASN A 42 -10.88 22.19 8.98
CA ASN A 42 -11.05 20.89 8.35
C ASN A 42 -9.78 20.42 7.61
N LEU A 43 -8.73 21.25 7.62
CA LEU A 43 -7.43 20.83 7.08
C LEU A 43 -6.68 20.00 8.13
N PRO A 44 -5.90 18.99 7.69
CA PRO A 44 -5.05 18.26 8.61
C PRO A 44 -4.08 19.25 9.25
N VAL A 45 -4.15 19.38 10.57
CA VAL A 45 -3.18 20.18 11.31
C VAL A 45 -1.82 19.54 11.12
N SER A 46 -0.80 20.36 10.81
CA SER A 46 0.58 19.90 10.79
C SER A 46 0.88 19.19 12.11
N GLN A 47 1.00 17.88 12.05
CA GLN A 47 1.28 17.10 13.24
C GLN A 47 2.78 17.17 13.52
N THR A 48 3.13 17.71 14.68
CA THR A 48 4.52 17.70 15.17
C THR A 48 4.93 16.35 15.74
N LYS A 49 3.98 15.40 15.85
CA LYS A 49 4.21 14.02 16.28
C LYS A 49 3.81 13.07 15.18
N LEU A 50 4.56 11.99 15.04
CA LEU A 50 4.18 10.88 14.17
C LEU A 50 2.78 10.36 14.57
N PRO A 51 1.92 10.01 13.61
CA PRO A 51 0.62 9.42 13.92
C PRO A 51 0.82 8.11 14.71
N ASN A 52 -0.16 7.79 15.56
CA ASN A 52 -0.14 6.53 16.33
C ASN A 52 -0.38 5.29 15.48
N ARG A 53 -0.62 5.45 14.19
CA ARG A 53 -0.84 4.36 13.24
C ARG A 53 0.16 4.46 12.10
N CYS A 54 0.60 3.30 11.63
CA CYS A 54 1.47 3.16 10.46
C CYS A 54 0.63 2.81 9.24
N GLY A 55 0.76 3.59 8.16
CA GLY A 55 0.13 3.28 6.89
C GLY A 55 1.15 2.78 5.88
N CYS A 56 0.78 1.78 5.09
CA CYS A 56 1.64 1.15 4.11
C CYS A 56 0.95 1.05 2.73
N SER A 57 1.72 1.32 1.70
CA SER A 57 1.37 0.98 0.32
C SER A 57 2.40 -0.04 -0.17
N TYR A 58 2.03 -1.32 -0.10
CA TYR A 58 2.89 -2.43 -0.47
C TYR A 58 2.62 -2.84 -1.91
N ILE A 59 3.62 -2.67 -2.76
CA ILE A 59 3.51 -2.93 -4.20
C ILE A 59 4.18 -4.27 -4.51
N LEU A 60 3.43 -5.20 -5.08
CA LEU A 60 3.93 -6.45 -5.60
C LEU A 60 4.37 -6.26 -7.05
N TRP A 61 5.61 -6.62 -7.34
CA TRP A 61 6.22 -6.57 -8.67
C TRP A 61 6.50 -7.97 -9.19
N SER A 62 6.49 -8.14 -10.50
CA SER A 62 6.92 -9.39 -11.14
C SER A 62 8.44 -9.44 -11.25
N GLU A 63 9.04 -10.55 -10.85
CA GLU A 63 10.45 -10.84 -11.08
C GLU A 63 10.71 -11.14 -12.57
N ASP A 64 9.85 -11.95 -13.16
CA ASP A 64 9.86 -12.27 -14.58
C ASP A 64 8.50 -12.06 -15.23
N GLY A 65 8.46 -12.14 -16.57
CA GLY A 65 7.22 -12.09 -17.33
C GLY A 65 6.60 -13.48 -17.48
N GLY A 66 5.34 -13.50 -17.95
CA GLY A 66 4.64 -14.75 -18.24
C GLY A 66 3.14 -14.55 -18.39
N VAL A 67 2.44 -15.64 -18.66
CA VAL A 67 0.98 -15.68 -18.68
C VAL A 67 0.50 -16.14 -17.31
N ILE A 68 -0.34 -15.36 -16.66
CA ILE A 68 -0.88 -15.67 -15.33
C ILE A 68 -1.77 -16.91 -15.43
N SER A 69 -1.49 -17.91 -14.62
CA SER A 69 -2.35 -19.10 -14.46
C SER A 69 -3.30 -18.98 -13.29
N LYS A 70 -2.81 -18.45 -12.15
CA LYS A 70 -3.63 -18.25 -10.93
C LYS A 70 -3.03 -17.19 -10.01
N VAL A 71 -3.90 -16.62 -9.19
CA VAL A 71 -3.55 -15.78 -8.03
C VAL A 71 -4.11 -16.47 -6.81
N GLU A 72 -3.30 -16.62 -5.77
CA GLU A 72 -3.67 -17.30 -4.52
C GLU A 72 -3.46 -16.38 -3.32
N GLY A 73 -4.20 -16.63 -2.27
CA GLY A 73 -4.01 -16.06 -0.93
C GLY A 73 -4.55 -14.66 -0.73
N LEU A 74 -5.23 -14.05 -1.72
CA LEU A 74 -5.88 -12.75 -1.50
C LEU A 74 -7.00 -12.86 -0.47
N GLU A 75 -7.72 -13.97 -0.45
CA GLU A 75 -8.76 -14.28 0.53
C GLU A 75 -8.21 -14.46 1.96
N ALA A 76 -6.94 -14.81 2.09
CA ALA A 76 -6.30 -14.91 3.40
C ALA A 76 -6.14 -13.54 4.07
N LEU A 77 -6.11 -12.46 3.29
CA LEU A 77 -5.99 -11.11 3.81
C LEU A 77 -7.22 -10.68 4.62
N ASP A 78 -8.38 -11.27 4.35
CA ASP A 78 -9.63 -11.04 5.10
C ASP A 78 -9.54 -11.57 6.54
N GLN A 79 -8.55 -12.40 6.85
CA GLN A 79 -8.31 -12.92 8.21
C GLN A 79 -7.51 -11.95 9.08
N LEU A 80 -6.95 -10.90 8.50
CA LEU A 80 -6.21 -9.89 9.24
C LEU A 80 -7.18 -8.98 10.00
N HIS A 81 -7.22 -9.12 11.31
CA HIS A 81 -8.04 -8.29 12.19
C HIS A 81 -7.32 -7.02 12.60
N ASN A 82 -8.08 -5.95 12.85
CA ASN A 82 -7.58 -4.61 13.23
C ASN A 82 -6.70 -3.91 12.15
N VAL A 83 -6.77 -4.40 10.91
CA VAL A 83 -6.06 -3.86 9.77
C VAL A 83 -7.09 -3.48 8.72
N HIS A 84 -7.11 -2.20 8.29
CA HIS A 84 -7.88 -1.84 7.11
C HIS A 84 -7.02 -2.19 5.89
N ILE A 85 -7.42 -3.21 5.16
CA ILE A 85 -6.67 -3.67 4.00
C ILE A 85 -7.48 -3.51 2.72
N ASN A 86 -6.83 -3.05 1.66
CA ASN A 86 -7.39 -2.99 0.33
C ASN A 86 -6.39 -3.51 -0.68
N VAL A 87 -6.88 -4.23 -1.66
CA VAL A 87 -6.10 -4.72 -2.78
C VAL A 87 -6.54 -4.00 -4.05
N ASP A 88 -5.62 -3.29 -4.67
CA ASP A 88 -5.81 -2.61 -5.94
C ASP A 88 -5.05 -3.32 -7.05
N GLY A 89 -5.71 -3.44 -8.17
CA GLY A 89 -5.27 -4.20 -9.32
C GLY A 89 -6.15 -5.43 -9.54
N ARG A 90 -6.16 -5.89 -10.76
CA ARG A 90 -6.91 -7.07 -11.16
C ARG A 90 -6.04 -7.95 -12.02
N LEU A 91 -5.68 -9.10 -11.50
CA LEU A 91 -4.98 -10.14 -12.23
C LEU A 91 -5.92 -11.31 -12.47
N LEU A 92 -6.05 -11.70 -13.73
CA LEU A 92 -6.89 -12.83 -14.12
C LEU A 92 -6.04 -13.87 -14.85
N PRO A 93 -6.39 -15.15 -14.73
CA PRO A 93 -5.82 -16.19 -15.59
C PRO A 93 -5.88 -15.80 -17.07
N GLY A 94 -4.81 -16.05 -17.80
CA GLY A 94 -4.64 -15.68 -19.22
C GLY A 94 -4.09 -14.27 -19.46
N MET A 95 -3.95 -13.42 -18.44
CA MET A 95 -3.29 -12.12 -18.60
C MET A 95 -1.78 -12.30 -18.76
N THR A 96 -1.18 -11.56 -19.71
CA THR A 96 0.26 -11.52 -19.90
C THR A 96 0.85 -10.39 -19.08
N VAL A 97 1.88 -10.68 -18.31
CA VAL A 97 2.69 -9.70 -17.56
C VAL A 97 4.12 -9.70 -18.08
N LYS A 98 4.77 -8.55 -17.96
CA LYS A 98 6.18 -8.37 -18.33
C LYS A 98 7.06 -8.48 -17.09
N LYS A 99 8.35 -8.68 -17.31
CA LYS A 99 9.38 -8.59 -16.28
C LYS A 99 9.37 -7.19 -15.64
N HIS A 100 9.51 -7.15 -14.31
CA HIS A 100 9.46 -5.91 -13.51
C HIS A 100 8.21 -5.06 -13.75
N GLN A 101 7.09 -5.73 -13.98
CA GLN A 101 5.79 -5.09 -14.07
C GLN A 101 5.13 -5.04 -12.70
N TYR A 102 4.47 -3.93 -12.41
CA TYR A 102 3.53 -3.78 -11.33
C TYR A 102 2.39 -4.81 -11.46
N LEU A 103 2.12 -5.53 -10.39
CA LEU A 103 1.08 -6.56 -10.31
C LEU A 103 -0.12 -6.09 -9.49
N LEU A 104 0.09 -5.85 -8.21
CA LEU A 104 -0.94 -5.42 -7.26
C LEU A 104 -0.38 -4.36 -6.31
N VAL A 105 -1.24 -3.48 -5.80
CA VAL A 105 -0.96 -2.67 -4.61
C VAL A 105 -1.84 -3.16 -3.48
N ILE A 106 -1.24 -3.42 -2.35
CA ILE A 106 -1.93 -3.73 -1.10
C ILE A 106 -1.72 -2.55 -0.15
N THR A 107 -2.78 -1.77 0.09
CA THR A 107 -2.73 -0.66 1.04
C THR A 107 -3.34 -1.10 2.36
N PHE A 108 -2.67 -0.79 3.46
CA PHE A 108 -3.16 -1.13 4.79
C PHE A 108 -2.62 -0.16 5.86
N ASP A 109 -3.18 -0.24 7.05
CA ASP A 109 -2.69 0.47 8.23
C ASP A 109 -2.61 -0.48 9.43
N THR A 110 -1.68 -0.19 10.33
CA THR A 110 -1.44 -0.97 11.55
C THR A 110 -1.26 -0.05 12.75
N GLU A 111 -1.33 -0.61 13.96
CA GLU A 111 -1.15 0.16 15.18
C GLU A 111 0.28 0.69 15.34
N ASP A 112 1.26 -0.08 14.89
CA ASP A 112 2.67 0.27 14.98
C ASP A 112 3.48 -0.35 13.82
N PHE A 113 4.77 -0.04 13.82
CA PHE A 113 5.70 -0.48 12.78
C PHE A 113 5.99 -1.98 12.83
N SER A 114 6.04 -2.58 14.02
CA SER A 114 6.23 -4.03 14.16
C SER A 114 5.09 -4.79 13.53
N SER A 115 3.86 -4.39 13.84
CA SER A 115 2.64 -4.95 13.25
C SER A 115 2.60 -4.76 11.73
N MET A 116 3.18 -3.67 11.21
CA MET A 116 3.32 -3.46 9.76
C MET A 116 4.26 -4.52 9.15
N CYS A 117 5.42 -4.77 9.76
CA CYS A 117 6.36 -5.79 9.30
C CYS A 117 5.75 -7.21 9.34
N GLU A 118 5.00 -7.52 10.41
CA GLU A 118 4.27 -8.78 10.54
C GLU A 118 3.21 -8.93 9.44
N THR A 119 2.48 -7.86 9.13
CA THR A 119 1.48 -7.83 8.06
C THR A 119 2.13 -8.07 6.69
N ILE A 120 3.26 -7.42 6.39
CA ILE A 120 4.00 -7.65 5.14
C ILE A 120 4.48 -9.10 5.08
N THR A 121 5.01 -9.63 6.18
CA THR A 121 5.43 -11.03 6.27
C THR A 121 4.28 -11.98 5.97
N TYR A 122 3.11 -11.72 6.53
CA TYR A 122 1.90 -12.50 6.27
C TYR A 122 1.48 -12.43 4.80
N ILE A 123 1.51 -11.24 4.18
CA ILE A 123 1.26 -11.07 2.74
C ILE A 123 2.24 -11.90 1.92
N ASN A 124 3.55 -11.82 2.22
CA ASN A 124 4.60 -12.54 1.51
C ASN A 124 4.45 -14.06 1.60
N GLN A 125 3.95 -14.56 2.71
CA GLN A 125 3.72 -16.00 2.91
C GLN A 125 2.51 -16.51 2.15
N ASN A 126 1.45 -15.72 2.07
CA ASN A 126 0.15 -16.17 1.57
C ASN A 126 -0.12 -15.78 0.11
N VAL A 127 0.17 -14.54 -0.29
CA VAL A 127 -0.14 -14.06 -1.64
C VAL A 127 0.88 -14.57 -2.64
N LYS A 128 0.42 -15.35 -3.63
CA LYS A 128 1.23 -15.94 -4.69
C LYS A 128 0.59 -15.68 -6.04
N ILE A 129 1.42 -15.41 -7.04
CA ILE A 129 0.97 -15.17 -8.42
C ILE A 129 1.78 -16.09 -9.32
N PHE A 130 1.10 -17.10 -9.88
CA PHE A 130 1.72 -18.13 -10.68
C PHE A 130 1.49 -17.90 -12.15
N THR A 131 2.51 -18.21 -12.95
CA THR A 131 2.40 -18.31 -14.40
C THR A 131 2.00 -19.71 -14.84
N GLU A 132 1.72 -19.88 -16.14
CA GLU A 132 1.41 -21.18 -16.74
C GLU A 132 2.57 -22.18 -16.59
N ASN A 133 3.80 -21.72 -16.40
CA ASN A 133 4.96 -22.56 -16.12
C ASN A 133 5.00 -23.06 -14.67
N GLY A 134 4.04 -22.64 -13.82
CA GLY A 134 3.97 -23.01 -12.41
C GLY A 134 4.91 -22.23 -11.49
N GLU A 135 5.58 -21.20 -12.00
CA GLU A 135 6.49 -20.36 -11.23
C GLU A 135 5.74 -19.21 -10.55
N ASN A 136 6.05 -18.98 -9.27
CA ASN A 136 5.61 -17.79 -8.57
C ASN A 136 6.52 -16.63 -8.95
N ILE A 137 5.96 -15.60 -9.57
CA ILE A 137 6.72 -14.48 -10.15
C ILE A 137 6.77 -13.23 -9.27
N VAL A 138 6.32 -13.30 -8.03
CA VAL A 138 6.28 -12.12 -7.16
C VAL A 138 7.64 -11.85 -6.54
N ILE A 139 8.12 -10.61 -6.64
CA ILE A 139 9.23 -10.10 -5.83
C ILE A 139 8.67 -9.70 -4.47
N TYR A 140 9.22 -10.29 -3.41
CA TYR A 140 8.85 -9.97 -2.03
C TYR A 140 9.93 -9.12 -1.38
N TYR A 141 9.48 -8.14 -0.59
CA TYR A 141 10.38 -7.39 0.28
C TYR A 141 10.52 -8.13 1.62
N ASP A 142 11.74 -8.39 2.06
CA ASP A 142 12.06 -9.15 3.27
C ASP A 142 13.15 -8.48 4.16
N ASN A 143 13.65 -7.31 3.76
CA ASN A 143 14.69 -6.60 4.53
C ASN A 143 14.09 -5.62 5.55
N TYR A 144 13.53 -6.17 6.64
CA TYR A 144 12.88 -5.37 7.69
C TYR A 144 13.85 -4.73 8.67
N ASP A 145 15.05 -5.25 8.83
CA ASP A 145 16.02 -4.75 9.83
C ASP A 145 16.41 -3.31 9.56
N GLU A 146 16.58 -2.94 8.31
CA GLU A 146 16.87 -1.57 7.90
C GLU A 146 15.71 -0.62 8.22
N LEU A 147 14.47 -1.05 7.97
CA LEU A 147 13.27 -0.27 8.26
C LEU A 147 13.07 -0.08 9.76
N ILE A 148 13.27 -1.13 10.56
CA ILE A 148 13.18 -1.08 12.03
C ILE A 148 14.20 -0.09 12.59
N LYS A 149 15.41 -0.07 12.05
CA LYS A 149 16.43 0.89 12.44
C LYS A 149 16.01 2.32 12.14
N ILE A 150 15.48 2.58 10.93
CA ILE A 150 15.01 3.92 10.54
C ILE A 150 13.88 4.39 11.47
N ASP A 151 12.91 3.53 11.81
CA ASP A 151 11.81 3.89 12.71
C ASP A 151 12.31 4.22 14.12
N ASN A 152 13.24 3.44 14.65
CA ASN A 152 13.83 3.69 15.96
C ASN A 152 14.61 5.02 16.00
N ASP A 153 15.38 5.32 14.95
CA ASP A 153 16.13 6.57 14.83
C ASP A 153 15.19 7.79 14.71
N ALA A 154 14.03 7.63 14.08
CA ALA A 154 13.03 8.69 13.92
C ALA A 154 12.21 8.98 15.19
N ARG A 155 12.15 8.03 16.14
CA ARG A 155 11.41 8.15 17.41
C ARG A 155 12.28 8.59 18.58
N SER A 156 13.61 8.56 18.43
CA SER A 156 14.60 9.00 19.42
C SER A 156 14.81 10.52 19.38
#